data_1480acfd60a4ddcebd59cd943b014aef
#
_entry.id   1480acfd60a4ddcebd59cd943b014aef
#
_cell.length_a   1.000
_cell.length_b   1.000
_cell.length_c   1.000
_cell.angle_alpha   90.00
_cell.angle_beta   90.00
_cell.angle_gamma   90.00
#
_symmetry.space_group_name_H-M   'P 1'
#
loop_
_entity.id
_entity.type
_entity.pdbx_description
1 polymer ?
#
loop_
_entity_poly.entity_id
_entity_poly.type
_entity_poly.pdbx_seq_one_letter_code
_entity_poly.pdbx_strand_id
1 'polypeptide(L)'
;VSVDQGTLLLDAGQPATGIAWTGELPRIDYELQLDAQRVAGDDFFCGLTFPVGPDYCTLILGGWGGGVTGLSNVNGNSAVENETTAFSEFENGRWYHIRLRVTSDKIQAWVDKDQIVDLETKDRKLSIWWEQEPVRPLGIANWYTKTALRNLSLQRVVTATP
;
A
#
# COMPACT_ATOMS: atom_id res chain seq x y z
N VAL A 1 1.14 -18.27 2.84
CA VAL A 1 1.33 -17.65 1.52
C VAL A 1 1.53 -18.73 0.48
N SER A 2 0.83 -18.65 -0.62
CA SER A 2 0.96 -19.60 -1.72
C SER A 2 0.89 -18.86 -3.07
N VAL A 3 1.29 -19.56 -4.13
CA VAL A 3 1.21 -19.05 -5.50
C VAL A 3 0.38 -20.01 -6.33
N ASP A 4 -0.59 -19.49 -7.05
CA ASP A 4 -1.45 -20.28 -7.95
C ASP A 4 -1.61 -19.52 -9.27
N GLN A 5 -1.05 -20.08 -10.36
CA GLN A 5 -1.12 -19.52 -11.72
C GLN A 5 -0.78 -18.02 -11.81
N GLY A 6 0.32 -17.62 -11.16
CA GLY A 6 0.76 -16.22 -11.15
C GLY A 6 0.04 -15.32 -10.15
N THR A 7 -0.86 -15.86 -9.35
CA THR A 7 -1.54 -15.13 -8.29
C THR A 7 -0.94 -15.51 -6.94
N LEU A 8 -0.55 -14.51 -6.16
CA LEU A 8 -0.12 -14.68 -4.78
C LEU A 8 -1.34 -14.68 -3.87
N LEU A 9 -1.44 -15.69 -3.02
CA LEU A 9 -2.52 -15.81 -2.04
C LEU A 9 -1.95 -15.65 -0.64
N LEU A 10 -2.49 -14.69 0.09
CA LEU A 10 -2.17 -14.44 1.50
C LEU A 10 -3.39 -14.82 2.33
N ASP A 11 -3.29 -15.92 3.06
CA ASP A 11 -4.37 -16.32 3.95
C ASP A 11 -4.55 -15.33 5.09
N ALA A 12 -5.74 -15.34 5.70
CA ALA A 12 -5.99 -14.52 6.87
C ALA A 12 -5.07 -14.93 8.02
N GLY A 13 -4.36 -13.94 8.57
CA GLY A 13 -3.49 -14.15 9.73
C GLY A 13 -4.20 -13.95 11.06
N GLN A 14 -3.43 -13.99 12.13
CA GLN A 14 -3.88 -13.68 13.48
C GLN A 14 -2.83 -12.76 14.16
N PRO A 15 -2.80 -11.45 13.83
CA PRO A 15 -3.75 -10.75 12.96
C PRO A 15 -3.33 -10.67 11.48
N ALA A 16 -2.04 -10.75 11.15
CA ALA A 16 -1.55 -10.37 9.83
C ALA A 16 -0.83 -11.49 9.09
N THR A 17 -0.95 -11.46 7.77
CA THR A 17 -0.09 -12.21 6.85
C THR A 17 0.54 -11.20 5.89
N GLY A 18 1.80 -11.41 5.50
CA GLY A 18 2.46 -10.48 4.60
C GLY A 18 3.57 -11.12 3.79
N ILE A 19 4.01 -10.38 2.79
CA ILE A 19 5.16 -10.69 1.94
C ILE A 19 6.04 -9.45 1.83
N ALA A 20 7.34 -9.67 1.66
CA ALA A 20 8.29 -8.59 1.47
C ALA A 20 9.20 -8.87 0.27
N TRP A 21 9.57 -7.82 -0.44
CA TRP A 21 10.55 -7.89 -1.52
C TRP A 21 11.95 -7.98 -0.92
N THR A 22 12.78 -8.88 -1.47
CA THR A 22 14.16 -9.12 -0.99
C THR A 22 15.23 -8.61 -1.94
N GLY A 23 14.85 -8.09 -3.11
CA GLY A 23 15.79 -7.55 -4.10
C GLY A 23 16.11 -6.08 -3.86
N GLU A 24 16.93 -5.52 -4.73
CA GLU A 24 17.20 -4.09 -4.75
C GLU A 24 15.98 -3.32 -5.24
N LEU A 25 15.80 -2.10 -4.73
CA LEU A 25 14.72 -1.22 -5.13
C LEU A 25 15.13 0.25 -4.94
N PRO A 26 14.53 1.15 -5.75
CA PRO A 26 14.72 2.58 -5.53
C PRO A 26 13.98 3.03 -4.27
N ARG A 27 14.42 4.13 -3.69
CA ARG A 27 13.77 4.70 -2.51
C ARG A 27 12.93 5.93 -2.83
N ILE A 28 13.13 6.53 -3.99
CA ILE A 28 12.30 7.60 -4.57
C ILE A 28 12.30 7.43 -6.10
N ASP A 29 11.45 8.20 -6.76
CA ASP A 29 11.33 8.26 -8.22
C ASP A 29 11.01 6.91 -8.83
N TYR A 30 9.95 6.31 -8.31
CA TYR A 30 9.44 5.03 -8.81
C TYR A 30 7.91 5.01 -8.82
N GLU A 31 7.39 4.09 -9.61
CA GLU A 31 5.97 3.79 -9.66
C GLU A 31 5.76 2.29 -9.51
N LEU A 32 4.85 1.93 -8.63
CA LEU A 32 4.47 0.55 -8.35
C LEU A 32 3.04 0.34 -8.83
N GLN A 33 2.81 -0.79 -9.49
CA GLN A 33 1.47 -1.20 -9.90
C GLN A 33 1.22 -2.64 -9.50
N LEU A 34 -0.02 -2.94 -9.14
CA LEU A 34 -0.46 -4.29 -8.85
C LEU A 34 -1.99 -4.35 -8.91
N ASP A 35 -2.50 -5.57 -9.02
CA ASP A 35 -3.90 -5.85 -8.79
C ASP A 35 -4.05 -6.57 -7.46
N ALA A 36 -5.02 -6.16 -6.67
CA ALA A 36 -5.34 -6.75 -5.37
C ALA A 36 -6.82 -7.04 -5.24
N GLN A 37 -7.13 -8.13 -4.55
CA GLN A 37 -8.49 -8.56 -4.29
C GLN A 37 -8.62 -8.98 -2.83
N ARG A 38 -9.67 -8.49 -2.16
CA ARG A 38 -10.07 -9.07 -0.87
C ARG A 38 -10.92 -10.30 -1.17
N VAL A 39 -10.36 -11.47 -0.86
CA VAL A 39 -11.04 -12.74 -1.10
C VAL A 39 -12.07 -13.01 0.01
N ALA A 40 -11.69 -12.73 1.26
CA ALA A 40 -12.55 -12.91 2.43
C ALA A 40 -12.09 -11.99 3.54
N GLY A 41 -13.00 -11.60 4.41
CA GLY A 41 -12.74 -10.68 5.51
C GLY A 41 -13.36 -9.31 5.30
N ASP A 42 -13.13 -8.43 6.26
CA ASP A 42 -13.76 -7.10 6.31
C ASP A 42 -12.79 -6.01 6.80
N ASP A 43 -11.49 -6.26 6.72
CA ASP A 43 -10.47 -5.26 7.08
C ASP A 43 -9.51 -5.05 5.90
N PHE A 44 -8.36 -4.39 6.14
CA PHE A 44 -7.49 -4.07 5.01
C PHE A 44 -6.92 -5.34 4.37
N PHE A 45 -7.03 -5.36 3.06
CA PHE A 45 -6.54 -6.46 2.22
C PHE A 45 -5.22 -6.11 1.53
N CYS A 46 -4.85 -4.84 1.53
CA CYS A 46 -3.59 -4.37 0.98
C CYS A 46 -3.05 -3.24 1.87
N GLY A 47 -2.16 -3.60 2.77
CA GLY A 47 -1.31 -2.67 3.49
C GLY A 47 0.05 -2.67 2.82
N LEU A 48 0.22 -1.76 1.84
CA LEU A 48 1.42 -1.66 1.02
C LEU A 48 2.44 -0.75 1.72
N THR A 49 3.48 -1.33 2.27
CA THR A 49 4.61 -0.60 2.86
C THR A 49 5.67 -0.35 1.81
N PHE A 50 6.18 0.87 1.75
CA PHE A 50 7.09 1.31 0.71
C PHE A 50 8.09 2.36 1.23
N PRO A 51 9.28 2.47 0.59
CA PRO A 51 10.26 3.47 0.97
C PRO A 51 9.92 4.85 0.39
N VAL A 52 10.21 5.89 1.17
CA VAL A 52 10.11 7.29 0.76
C VAL A 52 11.40 7.99 1.20
N GLY A 53 12.42 8.01 0.34
CA GLY A 53 13.74 8.48 0.74
C GLY A 53 14.29 7.66 1.90
N PRO A 54 14.67 8.28 3.03
CA PRO A 54 15.17 7.55 4.21
C PRO A 54 14.07 6.89 5.04
N ASP A 55 12.81 7.22 4.79
CA ASP A 55 11.66 6.81 5.59
C ASP A 55 10.84 5.71 4.90
N TYR A 56 9.79 5.28 5.59
CA TYR A 56 8.80 4.33 5.09
C TYR A 56 7.41 4.84 5.39
N CYS A 57 6.45 4.41 4.57
CA CYS A 57 5.04 4.69 4.79
C CYS A 57 4.22 3.48 4.32
N THR A 58 2.98 3.38 4.75
CA THR A 58 2.07 2.30 4.33
C THR A 58 0.80 2.88 3.72
N LEU A 59 0.47 2.43 2.52
CA LEU A 59 -0.84 2.69 1.92
C LEU A 59 -1.81 1.62 2.40
N ILE A 60 -2.85 2.02 3.12
CA ILE A 60 -3.89 1.13 3.63
C ILE A 60 -5.11 1.20 2.72
N LEU A 61 -5.58 0.05 2.27
CA LEU A 61 -6.82 -0.08 1.51
C LEU A 61 -7.80 -0.95 2.27
N GLY A 62 -8.92 -0.37 2.69
CA GLY A 62 -10.00 -1.09 3.35
C GLY A 62 -9.77 -1.36 4.83
N GLY A 63 -9.05 -0.50 5.52
CA GLY A 63 -8.80 -0.63 6.96
C GLY A 63 -9.98 -0.21 7.83
N TRP A 64 -9.80 -0.41 9.14
CA TRP A 64 -10.76 -0.03 10.19
C TRP A 64 -12.18 -0.54 9.91
N GLY A 65 -12.29 -1.85 9.66
CA GLY A 65 -13.58 -2.47 9.37
C GLY A 65 -14.01 -2.44 7.91
N GLY A 66 -13.09 -2.07 7.01
CA GLY A 66 -13.28 -2.26 5.57
C GLY A 66 -13.41 -1.00 4.73
N GLY A 67 -13.55 0.18 5.33
CA GLY A 67 -13.87 1.41 4.59
C GLY A 67 -12.80 2.48 4.54
N VAL A 68 -11.73 2.40 5.35
CA VAL A 68 -10.74 3.46 5.44
C VAL A 68 -9.57 3.20 4.49
N THR A 69 -9.20 4.24 3.76
CA THR A 69 -8.10 4.24 2.81
C THR A 69 -7.22 5.47 3.08
N GLY A 70 -5.92 5.33 3.00
CA GLY A 70 -4.98 6.42 3.18
C GLY A 70 -3.59 5.95 3.57
N LEU A 71 -2.74 6.91 3.92
CA LEU A 71 -1.35 6.66 4.32
C LEU A 71 -1.24 6.56 5.85
N SER A 72 -0.66 5.49 6.33
CA SER A 72 -0.25 5.32 7.72
C SER A 72 1.28 5.25 7.77
N ASN A 73 2.03 6.17 8.43
CA ASN A 73 1.50 7.31 9.18
C ASN A 73 1.99 8.62 8.56
N VAL A 74 1.22 9.67 8.70
CA VAL A 74 1.61 11.03 8.34
C VAL A 74 1.59 11.87 9.62
N ASN A 75 2.74 12.47 9.96
CA ASN A 75 2.94 13.26 11.19
C ASN A 75 2.52 12.50 12.46
N GLY A 76 2.77 11.19 12.49
CA GLY A 76 2.43 10.32 13.62
C GLY A 76 0.98 9.87 13.67
N ASN A 77 0.14 10.28 12.72
CA ASN A 77 -1.27 9.93 12.67
C ASN A 77 -1.54 8.85 11.63
N SER A 78 -2.38 7.89 11.97
CA SER A 78 -2.74 6.78 11.09
C SER A 78 -3.68 7.21 9.95
N ALA A 79 -3.92 6.30 9.00
CA ALA A 79 -4.75 6.56 7.83
C ALA A 79 -6.19 6.98 8.19
N VAL A 80 -6.67 6.64 9.37
CA VAL A 80 -8.04 7.01 9.81
C VAL A 80 -8.14 8.44 10.32
N GLU A 81 -7.00 9.10 10.60
CA GLU A 81 -6.99 10.41 11.27
C GLU A 81 -5.88 11.35 10.75
N ASN A 82 -5.65 11.38 9.46
CA ASN A 82 -4.73 12.34 8.86
C ASN A 82 -5.28 12.95 7.57
N GLU A 83 -4.51 13.81 6.95
CA GLU A 83 -4.96 14.54 5.76
C GLU A 83 -5.21 13.66 4.52
N THR A 84 -4.74 12.41 4.52
CA THR A 84 -4.97 11.46 3.43
C THR A 84 -6.18 10.58 3.64
N THR A 85 -6.87 10.71 4.77
CA THR A 85 -8.03 9.86 5.11
C THR A 85 -9.10 9.94 4.03
N ALA A 86 -9.50 8.78 3.52
CA ALA A 86 -10.59 8.66 2.56
C ALA A 86 -11.43 7.43 2.90
N PHE A 87 -12.65 7.41 2.44
CA PHE A 87 -13.58 6.32 2.66
C PHE A 87 -13.97 5.73 1.30
N SER A 88 -13.82 4.42 1.16
CA SER A 88 -14.15 3.70 -0.06
C SER A 88 -14.77 2.37 0.29
N GLU A 89 -15.75 1.95 -0.50
CA GLU A 89 -16.30 0.60 -0.38
C GLU A 89 -15.50 -0.35 -1.27
N PHE A 90 -15.06 -1.47 -0.69
CA PHE A 90 -14.40 -2.53 -1.42
C PHE A 90 -15.25 -3.79 -1.37
N GLU A 91 -15.46 -4.39 -2.54
CA GLU A 91 -16.24 -5.62 -2.67
C GLU A 91 -15.32 -6.84 -2.62
N ASN A 92 -15.69 -7.85 -1.84
CA ASN A 92 -14.98 -9.13 -1.84
C ASN A 92 -15.13 -9.79 -3.22
N GLY A 93 -14.04 -10.39 -3.69
CA GLY A 93 -14.02 -11.06 -4.99
C GLY A 93 -13.80 -10.15 -6.20
N ARG A 94 -13.69 -8.84 -5.99
CA ARG A 94 -13.39 -7.88 -7.06
C ARG A 94 -11.90 -7.54 -7.08
N TRP A 95 -11.30 -7.52 -8.26
CA TRP A 95 -9.94 -7.05 -8.48
C TRP A 95 -9.92 -5.53 -8.61
N TYR A 96 -8.98 -4.91 -7.87
CA TYR A 96 -8.72 -3.47 -7.92
C TYR A 96 -7.31 -3.26 -8.46
N HIS A 97 -7.17 -2.35 -9.42
CA HIS A 97 -5.86 -1.95 -9.93
C HIS A 97 -5.32 -0.82 -9.06
N ILE A 98 -4.14 -1.02 -8.50
CA ILE A 98 -3.50 -0.06 -7.59
C ILE A 98 -2.25 0.47 -8.25
N ARG A 99 -2.09 1.79 -8.20
CA ARG A 99 -0.89 2.48 -8.67
C ARG A 99 -0.41 3.42 -7.59
N LEU A 100 0.88 3.34 -7.28
CA LEU A 100 1.55 4.17 -6.29
C LEU A 100 2.75 4.83 -6.94
N ARG A 101 2.82 6.16 -6.89
CA ARG A 101 3.97 6.92 -7.38
C ARG A 101 4.61 7.65 -6.22
N VAL A 102 5.93 7.48 -6.07
CA VAL A 102 6.73 8.15 -5.05
C VAL A 102 7.83 8.94 -5.74
N THR A 103 7.81 10.24 -5.56
CA THR A 103 8.84 11.15 -6.05
C THR A 103 9.49 11.88 -4.87
N SER A 104 10.49 12.72 -5.13
CA SER A 104 11.11 13.53 -4.06
C SER A 104 10.13 14.51 -3.41
N ASP A 105 9.05 14.85 -4.09
CA ASP A 105 8.11 15.89 -3.68
C ASP A 105 6.76 15.36 -3.21
N LYS A 106 6.35 14.19 -3.71
CA LYS A 106 4.97 13.72 -3.54
C LYS A 106 4.86 12.21 -3.37
N ILE A 107 3.78 11.82 -2.69
CA ILE A 107 3.23 10.46 -2.74
C ILE A 107 1.84 10.56 -3.37
N GLN A 108 1.63 9.81 -4.45
CA GLN A 108 0.35 9.76 -5.17
C GLN A 108 -0.09 8.31 -5.30
N ALA A 109 -1.37 8.06 -5.12
CA ALA A 109 -1.93 6.73 -5.28
C ALA A 109 -3.30 6.76 -5.95
N TRP A 110 -3.57 5.72 -6.73
CA TRP A 110 -4.83 5.54 -7.45
C TRP A 110 -5.35 4.14 -7.23
N VAL A 111 -6.66 4.01 -7.11
CA VAL A 111 -7.37 2.74 -7.17
C VAL A 111 -8.28 2.81 -8.40
N ASP A 112 -8.06 1.91 -9.34
CA ASP A 112 -8.68 1.96 -10.67
C ASP A 112 -8.40 3.33 -11.31
N LYS A 113 -9.42 4.12 -11.56
CA LYS A 113 -9.29 5.46 -12.16
C LYS A 113 -9.26 6.59 -11.15
N ASP A 114 -9.54 6.30 -9.87
CA ASP A 114 -9.71 7.32 -8.85
C ASP A 114 -8.40 7.60 -8.14
N GLN A 115 -7.97 8.85 -8.10
CA GLN A 115 -6.85 9.26 -7.28
C GLN A 115 -7.30 9.34 -5.83
N ILE A 116 -6.68 8.54 -4.97
CA ILE A 116 -7.04 8.44 -3.56
C ILE A 116 -6.04 9.13 -2.64
N VAL A 117 -4.83 9.37 -3.10
CA VAL A 117 -3.78 10.07 -2.34
C VAL A 117 -3.05 11.03 -3.27
N ASP A 118 -2.87 12.27 -2.82
CA ASP A 118 -2.00 13.27 -3.43
C ASP A 118 -1.40 14.11 -2.30
N LEU A 119 -0.26 13.64 -1.76
CA LEU A 119 0.38 14.25 -0.60
C LEU A 119 1.72 14.85 -0.98
N GLU A 120 1.90 16.14 -0.72
CA GLU A 120 3.22 16.76 -0.73
C GLU A 120 3.98 16.31 0.52
N THR A 121 5.21 15.81 0.34
CA THR A 121 5.99 15.24 1.44
C THR A 121 6.79 16.28 2.22
N LYS A 122 6.94 17.48 1.68
CA LYS A 122 7.64 18.56 2.36
C LYS A 122 6.97 18.87 3.70
N ASP A 123 7.77 18.98 4.76
CA ASP A 123 7.32 19.26 6.12
C ASP A 123 6.38 18.19 6.70
N ARG A 124 6.43 16.99 6.14
CA ARG A 124 5.67 15.83 6.64
C ARG A 124 6.63 14.79 7.18
N LYS A 125 6.33 14.28 8.37
CA LYS A 125 7.03 13.15 8.94
C LYS A 125 6.29 11.87 8.57
N LEU A 126 6.99 10.96 7.89
CA LEU A 126 6.43 9.67 7.46
C LEU A 126 6.99 8.55 8.33
N SER A 127 6.15 7.62 8.69
CA SER A 127 6.51 6.46 9.50
C SER A 127 5.57 5.29 9.22
N ILE A 128 5.83 4.16 9.86
CA ILE A 128 4.97 2.98 9.76
C ILE A 128 4.66 2.48 11.16
N TRP A 129 3.58 1.69 11.27
CA TRP A 129 3.29 0.95 12.48
C TRP A 129 4.27 -0.20 12.65
N TRP A 130 4.56 -0.58 13.90
CA TRP A 130 5.48 -1.68 14.19
C TRP A 130 5.03 -3.01 13.56
N GLU A 131 3.74 -3.22 13.37
CA GLU A 131 3.19 -4.41 12.71
C GLU A 131 3.59 -4.50 11.23
N GLN A 132 3.94 -3.38 10.61
CA GLN A 132 4.39 -3.33 9.22
C GLN A 132 5.91 -3.46 9.08
N GLU A 133 6.66 -3.43 10.17
CA GLU A 133 8.12 -3.58 10.15
C GLU A 133 8.59 -4.84 9.40
N PRO A 134 7.96 -6.03 9.59
CA PRO A 134 8.41 -7.24 8.91
C PRO A 134 8.30 -7.19 7.38
N VAL A 135 7.49 -6.29 6.81
CA VAL A 135 7.32 -6.18 5.35
C VAL A 135 8.14 -5.05 4.74
N ARG A 136 9.07 -4.46 5.49
CA ARG A 136 10.04 -3.52 4.94
C ARG A 136 11.10 -4.26 4.11
N PRO A 137 11.72 -3.59 3.13
CA PRO A 137 11.54 -2.18 2.70
C PRO A 137 10.33 -1.98 1.80
N LEU A 138 9.85 -3.03 1.16
CA LEU A 138 8.69 -3.02 0.28
C LEU A 138 7.93 -4.32 0.49
N GLY A 139 6.67 -4.22 0.86
CA GLY A 139 5.87 -5.40 1.10
C GLY A 139 4.39 -5.11 1.25
N ILE A 140 3.62 -6.18 1.31
CA ILE A 140 2.17 -6.10 1.44
C ILE A 140 1.74 -7.00 2.58
N ALA A 141 0.92 -6.47 3.48
CA ALA A 141 0.30 -7.23 4.55
C ALA A 141 -1.22 -7.02 4.52
N ASN A 142 -1.92 -7.97 5.10
CA ASN A 142 -3.36 -7.89 5.35
C ASN A 142 -3.63 -7.97 6.85
N TRP A 143 -4.91 -7.80 7.23
CA TRP A 143 -5.34 -7.82 8.62
C TRP A 143 -6.61 -8.63 8.76
N TYR A 144 -6.52 -9.83 9.35
CA TYR A 144 -7.63 -10.78 9.48
C TYR A 144 -8.40 -11.01 8.16
N THR A 145 -7.70 -10.91 7.03
CA THR A 145 -8.30 -10.83 5.70
C THR A 145 -7.52 -11.74 4.77
N LYS A 146 -8.20 -12.42 3.88
CA LYS A 146 -7.57 -13.19 2.80
C LYS A 146 -7.42 -12.32 1.57
N THR A 147 -6.22 -12.27 1.03
CA THR A 147 -5.86 -11.40 -0.10
C THR A 147 -5.32 -12.21 -1.27
N ALA A 148 -5.68 -11.79 -2.48
CA ALA A 148 -5.05 -12.24 -3.71
C ALA A 148 -4.35 -11.05 -4.39
N LEU A 149 -3.14 -11.28 -4.88
CA LEU A 149 -2.30 -10.27 -5.54
C LEU A 149 -1.79 -10.82 -6.87
N ARG A 150 -1.73 -9.95 -7.89
CA ARG A 150 -1.16 -10.31 -9.19
C ARG A 150 -0.64 -9.07 -9.91
N ASN A 151 0.13 -9.29 -10.99
CA ASN A 151 0.60 -8.23 -11.88
C ASN A 151 1.43 -7.14 -11.18
N LEU A 152 2.27 -7.55 -10.21
CA LEU A 152 3.14 -6.63 -9.49
C LEU A 152 4.25 -6.16 -10.43
N SER A 153 4.42 -4.86 -10.54
CA SER A 153 5.51 -4.26 -11.32
C SER A 153 6.02 -2.99 -10.65
N LEU A 154 7.30 -2.72 -10.82
CA LEU A 154 7.94 -1.51 -10.34
C LEU A 154 8.77 -0.90 -11.47
N GLN A 155 8.59 0.38 -11.72
CA GLN A 155 9.30 1.14 -12.73
C GLN A 155 9.93 2.38 -12.12
N ARG A 156 11.12 2.75 -12.58
CA ARG A 156 11.70 4.03 -12.24
C ARG A 156 10.98 5.13 -13.02
N VAL A 157 10.71 6.23 -12.33
CA VAL A 157 10.08 7.42 -12.93
C VAL A 157 11.18 8.45 -13.16
N VAL A 158 11.27 8.94 -14.40
CA VAL A 158 12.15 10.05 -14.71
C VAL A 158 11.37 11.33 -14.48
N THR A 159 11.72 12.05 -13.40
CA THR A 159 11.20 13.39 -13.20
C THR A 159 11.91 14.31 -14.19
N ALA A 160 11.13 14.96 -15.07
CA ALA A 160 11.68 15.97 -15.96
C ALA A 160 12.27 17.09 -15.12
N THR A 161 13.59 17.28 -15.20
CA THR A 161 14.22 18.50 -14.68
C THR A 161 13.91 19.65 -15.62
N PRO A 162 13.39 20.77 -15.09
CA PRO A 162 13.21 21.96 -15.93
C PRO A 162 14.53 22.50 -16.45
#